data_419097b4774b6a55527141ba8d17a7c7
#
_entry.id   419097b4774b6a55527141ba8d17a7c7
#
_cell.length_a   1.000
_cell.length_b   1.000
_cell.length_c   1.000
_cell.angle_alpha   90.00
_cell.angle_beta   90.00
_cell.angle_gamma   90.00
#
_symmetry.space_group_name_H-M   'P 1'
#
loop_
_entity.id
_entity.type
_entity.pdbx_description
1 polymer ?
#
loop_
_entity_poly.entity_id
_entity_poly.type
_entity_poly.pdbx_seq_one_letter_code
_entity_poly.pdbx_strand_id
1 'polypeptide(L)'
;MAIWMPTSVGNEANAISPDKAATIDFGINVVATQDTVESDSFNNQYDADAPLDFEPVSTADELKAAATNGKNVQLTQDVTLTDALTFDNAVTIDLNGKTLTSSLNSNGYSLVTYADATIVNGTYKGTGTARGIAACGNLKMRNVTVDVAGQVGVACSAADRQYTIEDSTIKGGYALCNFNNNATINVSNSTLEGTTTGFYHNGSNSGLNLTVTGTKINAGNNGTDATGVYISGSTATRDAGGYQKASFTDCTVKGNAAIEVKYTDLTLNNCTVTATVPAANASYTQSNNGSTTNGFAVVSTDNATNNTMPKPEGTITINGGSYTGLIGLHSFAKIATDFPGFVDASYVINP
;
A
#
# COMPACT_ATOMS: atom_id res chain seq x y z
N MET A 1 39.52 0.31 -5.58
CA MET A 1 38.97 1.46 -6.36
C MET A 1 40.01 2.56 -6.32
N ALA A 2 40.50 3.04 -7.44
CA ALA A 2 41.40 4.18 -7.53
C ALA A 2 40.65 5.35 -8.14
N ILE A 3 40.57 6.47 -7.43
CA ILE A 3 39.96 7.72 -7.93
C ILE A 3 41.15 8.61 -8.31
N TRP A 4 41.16 9.10 -9.54
CA TRP A 4 42.19 10.01 -10.00
C TRP A 4 41.54 11.22 -10.74
N MET A 5 42.18 12.37 -10.60
CA MET A 5 41.78 13.57 -11.33
C MET A 5 42.52 13.65 -12.64
N PRO A 6 41.85 13.98 -13.76
CA PRO A 6 42.55 14.22 -15.01
C PRO A 6 43.56 15.37 -14.87
N THR A 7 44.70 15.24 -15.53
CA THR A 7 45.77 16.27 -15.51
C THR A 7 45.34 17.61 -16.17
N SER A 8 44.17 17.63 -16.80
CA SER A 8 43.56 18.84 -17.35
C SER A 8 42.83 19.72 -16.33
N VAL A 9 42.61 19.19 -15.10
CA VAL A 9 42.04 19.99 -14.00
C VAL A 9 43.20 20.74 -13.36
N GLY A 10 43.19 22.05 -13.47
CA GLY A 10 44.23 22.92 -12.93
C GLY A 10 44.14 23.07 -11.40
N ASN A 11 44.86 24.06 -10.89
CA ASN A 11 44.96 24.35 -9.46
C ASN A 11 43.66 24.82 -8.82
N GLU A 12 42.61 25.00 -9.57
CA GLU A 12 41.29 25.43 -9.07
C GLU A 12 40.70 24.42 -8.05
N ALA A 13 41.06 23.14 -8.21
CA ALA A 13 40.67 22.12 -7.28
C ALA A 13 41.39 22.17 -5.92
N ASN A 14 42.45 22.96 -5.82
CA ASN A 14 43.25 23.16 -4.59
C ASN A 14 42.95 24.47 -3.89
N ALA A 15 41.91 25.20 -4.26
CA ALA A 15 41.51 26.43 -3.57
C ALA A 15 40.93 26.11 -2.20
N ILE A 16 41.83 25.93 -1.24
CA ILE A 16 41.48 25.81 0.20
C ILE A 16 41.49 27.25 0.76
N SER A 17 40.31 27.77 1.08
CA SER A 17 40.22 28.94 1.95
C SER A 17 40.45 28.46 3.39
N PRO A 18 41.24 29.20 4.20
CA PRO A 18 41.49 28.83 5.60
C PRO A 18 40.21 28.66 6.44
N ASP A 19 39.08 29.23 5.98
CA ASP A 19 37.82 29.29 6.72
C ASP A 19 36.73 28.37 6.12
N LYS A 20 37.03 27.61 5.08
CA LYS A 20 36.09 26.62 4.48
C LYS A 20 36.84 25.39 4.04
N ALA A 21 36.57 24.27 4.71
CA ALA A 21 36.95 22.97 4.18
C ALA A 21 36.24 22.77 2.81
N ALA A 22 36.98 22.48 1.77
CA ALA A 22 36.42 22.10 0.48
C ALA A 22 35.73 20.72 0.67
N THR A 23 34.42 20.67 0.54
CA THR A 23 33.66 19.44 0.52
C THR A 23 33.44 19.04 -0.94
N ILE A 24 33.91 17.88 -1.30
CA ILE A 24 33.59 17.29 -2.60
C ILE A 24 32.51 16.26 -2.35
N ASP A 25 31.28 16.59 -2.68
CA ASP A 25 30.19 15.62 -2.74
C ASP A 25 30.22 14.94 -4.09
N PHE A 26 30.57 13.66 -4.12
CA PHE A 26 30.43 12.86 -5.33
C PHE A 26 29.60 11.61 -5.02
N GLY A 27 28.57 11.42 -5.83
CA GLY A 27 27.84 10.17 -5.89
C GLY A 27 28.60 9.20 -6.82
N ILE A 28 28.99 8.05 -6.29
CA ILE A 28 29.52 6.96 -7.13
C ILE A 28 28.33 6.07 -7.48
N ASN A 29 27.95 6.07 -8.77
CA ASN A 29 27.05 5.06 -9.29
C ASN A 29 27.92 3.90 -9.80
N VAL A 30 28.01 2.82 -9.02
CA VAL A 30 28.73 1.63 -9.42
C VAL A 30 27.73 0.70 -10.08
N VAL A 31 27.81 0.57 -11.39
CA VAL A 31 27.09 -0.45 -12.15
C VAL A 31 28.04 -1.63 -12.30
N ALA A 32 27.79 -2.73 -11.60
CA ALA A 32 28.49 -3.98 -11.76
C ALA A 32 27.60 -4.94 -12.53
N THR A 33 28.02 -5.38 -13.68
CA THR A 33 27.35 -6.45 -14.45
C THR A 33 28.12 -7.75 -14.20
N GLN A 34 27.44 -8.78 -13.72
CA GLN A 34 28.00 -10.12 -13.65
C GLN A 34 27.78 -10.78 -15.03
N ASP A 35 28.84 -11.05 -15.75
CA ASP A 35 28.79 -11.59 -17.12
C ASP A 35 28.58 -13.10 -17.16
N THR A 36 28.84 -13.81 -16.04
CA THR A 36 28.67 -15.26 -15.93
C THR A 36 28.28 -15.65 -14.51
N VAL A 37 27.58 -16.78 -14.40
CA VAL A 37 27.35 -17.45 -13.10
C VAL A 37 28.67 -18.03 -12.65
N GLU A 38 29.36 -17.37 -11.74
CA GLU A 38 30.60 -17.88 -11.13
C GLU A 38 30.27 -18.69 -9.88
N SER A 39 30.97 -19.83 -9.73
CA SER A 39 30.75 -20.74 -8.59
C SER A 39 31.27 -20.19 -7.25
N ASP A 40 31.88 -19.03 -7.26
CA ASP A 40 32.46 -18.30 -6.12
C ASP A 40 31.76 -16.94 -5.83
N SER A 41 30.66 -16.64 -6.48
CA SER A 41 29.82 -15.51 -6.12
C SER A 41 29.38 -15.62 -4.66
N PHE A 42 29.37 -14.53 -3.93
CA PHE A 42 28.97 -14.48 -2.52
C PHE A 42 27.69 -15.29 -2.29
N ASN A 43 27.81 -16.41 -1.60
CA ASN A 43 26.74 -17.33 -1.23
C ASN A 43 26.02 -18.08 -2.37
N ASN A 44 26.58 -18.23 -3.57
CA ASN A 44 25.87 -18.84 -4.71
C ASN A 44 24.49 -18.23 -5.00
N GLN A 45 24.26 -17.01 -4.57
CA GLN A 45 23.01 -16.32 -4.84
C GLN A 45 23.21 -15.30 -5.95
N TYR A 46 22.30 -15.32 -6.90
CA TYR A 46 22.18 -14.29 -7.91
C TYR A 46 22.10 -12.93 -7.23
N ASP A 47 22.94 -11.97 -7.60
CA ASP A 47 22.86 -10.61 -7.10
C ASP A 47 21.53 -10.00 -7.52
N ALA A 48 20.61 -9.94 -6.58
CA ALA A 48 19.27 -9.39 -6.84
C ALA A 48 19.28 -7.89 -7.17
N ASP A 49 20.43 -7.22 -6.90
CA ASP A 49 20.65 -5.80 -7.18
C ASP A 49 21.53 -5.57 -8.42
N ALA A 50 21.87 -6.66 -9.18
CA ALA A 50 22.56 -6.50 -10.44
C ALA A 50 21.82 -5.53 -11.37
N PRO A 51 22.52 -4.63 -12.09
CA PRO A 51 21.84 -3.67 -12.95
C PRO A 51 20.99 -4.39 -13.97
N LEU A 52 19.71 -4.15 -13.90
CA LEU A 52 18.74 -4.69 -14.83
C LEU A 52 19.00 -4.11 -16.22
N ASP A 53 18.98 -4.97 -17.24
CA ASP A 53 18.97 -4.51 -18.62
C ASP A 53 17.57 -3.95 -18.93
N PHE A 54 17.48 -2.64 -19.05
CA PHE A 54 16.26 -1.93 -19.34
C PHE A 54 16.10 -1.65 -20.82
N GLU A 55 14.94 -2.02 -21.37
CA GLU A 55 14.50 -1.53 -22.65
C GLU A 55 14.04 -0.06 -22.51
N PRO A 56 14.69 0.91 -23.15
CA PRO A 56 14.24 2.30 -23.12
C PRO A 56 12.96 2.44 -23.96
N VAL A 57 11.89 2.95 -23.37
CA VAL A 57 10.60 3.11 -24.04
C VAL A 57 10.13 4.56 -24.00
N SER A 58 9.57 5.01 -25.11
CA SER A 58 9.09 6.38 -25.32
C SER A 58 7.65 6.45 -25.79
N THR A 59 7.08 5.32 -26.22
CA THR A 59 5.73 5.23 -26.77
C THR A 59 4.94 4.09 -26.14
N ALA A 60 3.61 4.13 -26.27
CA ALA A 60 2.73 3.05 -25.82
C ALA A 60 3.01 1.74 -26.59
N ASP A 61 3.35 1.83 -27.87
CA ASP A 61 3.61 0.63 -28.68
C ASP A 61 4.94 -0.03 -28.29
N GLU A 62 5.99 0.74 -28.02
CA GLU A 62 7.25 0.22 -27.47
C GLU A 62 7.03 -0.43 -26.11
N LEU A 63 6.25 0.21 -25.23
CA LEU A 63 5.93 -0.33 -23.93
C LEU A 63 5.15 -1.65 -24.02
N LYS A 64 4.17 -1.75 -24.92
CA LYS A 64 3.43 -2.99 -25.19
C LYS A 64 4.33 -4.08 -25.77
N ALA A 65 5.22 -3.71 -26.71
CA ALA A 65 6.18 -4.65 -27.28
C ALA A 65 7.15 -5.20 -26.21
N ALA A 66 7.69 -4.33 -25.36
CA ALA A 66 8.55 -4.74 -24.25
C ALA A 66 7.81 -5.66 -23.26
N ALA A 67 6.56 -5.34 -22.93
CA ALA A 67 5.72 -6.19 -22.08
C ALA A 67 5.51 -7.59 -22.68
N THR A 68 5.20 -7.67 -23.97
CA THR A 68 5.03 -8.94 -24.70
C THR A 68 6.33 -9.77 -24.71
N ASN A 69 7.46 -9.10 -24.83
CA ASN A 69 8.77 -9.76 -24.88
C ASN A 69 9.39 -10.04 -23.50
N GLY A 70 8.68 -9.73 -22.41
CA GLY A 70 9.15 -9.97 -21.04
C GLY A 70 10.39 -9.15 -20.67
N LYS A 71 10.49 -7.92 -21.18
CA LYS A 71 11.60 -7.02 -20.92
C LYS A 71 11.33 -6.10 -19.74
N ASN A 72 12.36 -5.81 -18.95
CA ASN A 72 12.33 -4.67 -18.03
C ASN A 72 12.28 -3.36 -18.83
N VAL A 73 11.55 -2.38 -18.35
CA VAL A 73 11.33 -1.15 -19.09
C VAL A 73 11.72 0.09 -18.29
N GLN A 74 12.34 1.05 -18.98
CA GLN A 74 12.59 2.37 -18.44
C GLN A 74 11.96 3.43 -19.34
N LEU A 75 11.09 4.28 -18.78
CA LEU A 75 10.49 5.38 -19.54
C LEU A 75 11.54 6.46 -19.84
N THR A 76 11.62 6.87 -21.09
CA THR A 76 12.47 7.98 -21.52
C THR A 76 11.68 9.29 -21.66
N GLN A 77 10.37 9.20 -21.78
CA GLN A 77 9.41 10.32 -21.75
C GLN A 77 8.06 9.90 -21.19
N ASP A 78 7.13 10.84 -21.04
CA ASP A 78 5.76 10.54 -20.64
C ASP A 78 5.06 9.69 -21.70
N VAL A 79 4.33 8.67 -21.27
CA VAL A 79 3.62 7.72 -22.15
C VAL A 79 2.14 7.70 -21.81
N THR A 80 1.28 7.67 -22.82
CA THR A 80 -0.17 7.54 -22.64
C THR A 80 -0.68 6.25 -23.24
N LEU A 81 -1.35 5.44 -22.42
CA LEU A 81 -2.04 4.21 -22.80
C LEU A 81 -3.52 4.48 -23.06
N THR A 82 -4.05 3.95 -24.14
CA THR A 82 -5.49 3.93 -24.47
C THR A 82 -6.12 2.56 -24.21
N ASP A 83 -5.29 1.52 -24.09
CA ASP A 83 -5.67 0.15 -23.84
C ASP A 83 -5.05 -0.37 -22.54
N ALA A 84 -5.54 -1.51 -22.06
CA ALA A 84 -4.92 -2.17 -20.93
C ALA A 84 -3.50 -2.67 -21.30
N LEU A 85 -2.59 -2.53 -20.35
CA LEU A 85 -1.23 -3.05 -20.45
C LEU A 85 -1.08 -4.25 -19.51
N THR A 86 -0.54 -5.34 -20.03
CA THR A 86 -0.37 -6.59 -19.28
C THR A 86 1.08 -7.08 -19.38
N PHE A 87 1.64 -7.47 -18.23
CA PHE A 87 2.93 -8.14 -18.13
C PHE A 87 2.71 -9.57 -17.63
N ASP A 88 3.02 -10.55 -18.48
CA ASP A 88 2.88 -11.98 -18.14
C ASP A 88 4.14 -12.55 -17.48
N ASN A 89 5.27 -11.89 -17.66
CA ASN A 89 6.56 -12.25 -17.09
C ASN A 89 6.93 -11.30 -15.94
N ALA A 90 7.88 -11.75 -15.11
CA ALA A 90 8.46 -10.87 -14.10
C ALA A 90 9.07 -9.62 -14.75
N VAL A 91 8.85 -8.46 -14.14
CA VAL A 91 9.20 -7.18 -14.76
C VAL A 91 9.62 -6.15 -13.72
N THR A 92 10.60 -5.34 -14.10
CA THR A 92 10.84 -4.04 -13.47
C THR A 92 10.42 -2.93 -14.41
N ILE A 93 9.56 -2.04 -13.92
CA ILE A 93 9.07 -0.84 -14.61
C ILE A 93 9.68 0.37 -13.90
N ASP A 94 10.72 0.94 -14.46
CA ASP A 94 11.28 2.20 -13.99
C ASP A 94 10.62 3.35 -14.74
N LEU A 95 9.78 4.09 -14.04
CA LEU A 95 9.13 5.27 -14.60
C LEU A 95 10.10 6.45 -14.79
N ASN A 96 11.30 6.39 -14.19
CA ASN A 96 12.40 7.33 -14.43
C ASN A 96 11.98 8.80 -14.31
N GLY A 97 11.18 9.13 -13.33
CA GLY A 97 10.61 10.47 -13.11
C GLY A 97 9.53 10.88 -14.12
N LYS A 98 9.10 9.98 -15.01
CA LYS A 98 8.09 10.24 -16.02
C LYS A 98 6.70 9.82 -15.56
N THR A 99 5.71 10.20 -16.35
CA THR A 99 4.31 9.85 -16.14
C THR A 99 3.86 8.79 -17.15
N LEU A 100 3.38 7.66 -16.64
CA LEU A 100 2.60 6.70 -17.40
C LEU A 100 1.11 7.00 -17.18
N THR A 101 0.46 7.53 -18.19
CA THR A 101 -0.96 7.88 -18.12
C THR A 101 -1.82 6.79 -18.76
N SER A 102 -2.90 6.38 -18.12
CA SER A 102 -3.95 5.57 -18.74
C SER A 102 -5.21 6.41 -18.94
N SER A 103 -5.68 6.48 -20.17
CA SER A 103 -6.98 7.08 -20.52
C SER A 103 -8.07 6.03 -20.79
N LEU A 104 -7.81 4.78 -20.43
CA LEU A 104 -8.70 3.64 -20.67
C LEU A 104 -10.04 3.82 -19.95
N ASN A 105 -11.13 3.67 -20.70
CA ASN A 105 -12.49 3.62 -20.19
C ASN A 105 -12.97 2.17 -20.17
N SER A 106 -12.91 1.53 -19.01
CA SER A 106 -13.39 0.15 -18.81
C SER A 106 -13.69 -0.09 -17.34
N ASN A 107 -14.30 -1.23 -17.04
CA ASN A 107 -14.47 -1.70 -15.66
C ASN A 107 -13.28 -2.55 -15.17
N GLY A 108 -12.28 -2.78 -16.01
CA GLY A 108 -11.05 -3.55 -15.70
C GLY A 108 -9.95 -2.68 -15.13
N TYR A 109 -8.78 -3.30 -14.97
CA TYR A 109 -7.55 -2.61 -14.61
C TYR A 109 -6.80 -2.17 -15.87
N SER A 110 -6.13 -1.05 -15.80
CA SER A 110 -5.37 -0.51 -16.92
C SER A 110 -3.92 -0.97 -16.95
N LEU A 111 -3.38 -1.42 -15.81
CA LEU A 111 -2.08 -2.09 -15.74
C LEU A 111 -2.25 -3.38 -14.92
N VAL A 112 -1.85 -4.51 -15.49
CA VAL A 112 -1.92 -5.83 -14.84
C VAL A 112 -0.56 -6.51 -14.91
N THR A 113 -0.08 -7.01 -13.78
CA THR A 113 1.13 -7.84 -13.72
C THR A 113 0.75 -9.23 -13.24
N TYR A 114 0.89 -10.25 -14.08
CA TYR A 114 0.58 -11.63 -13.72
C TYR A 114 1.72 -12.34 -12.98
N ALA A 115 2.95 -11.91 -13.21
CA ALA A 115 4.13 -12.36 -12.49
C ALA A 115 4.64 -11.29 -11.52
N ASP A 116 5.76 -11.54 -10.86
CA ASP A 116 6.37 -10.60 -9.93
C ASP A 116 6.75 -9.30 -10.61
N ALA A 117 6.45 -8.19 -9.95
CA ALA A 117 6.69 -6.87 -10.51
C ALA A 117 7.38 -5.93 -9.52
N THR A 118 8.26 -5.11 -10.06
CA THR A 118 8.85 -3.96 -9.38
C THR A 118 8.50 -2.69 -10.16
N ILE A 119 7.89 -1.69 -9.50
CA ILE A 119 7.54 -0.41 -10.13
C ILE A 119 8.22 0.71 -9.33
N VAL A 120 9.02 1.54 -10.00
CA VAL A 120 9.82 2.55 -9.33
C VAL A 120 9.82 3.92 -10.01
N ASN A 121 10.08 4.95 -9.24
CA ASN A 121 10.57 6.27 -9.66
C ASN A 121 9.66 7.03 -10.63
N GLY A 122 8.44 7.38 -10.26
CA GLY A 122 7.65 8.26 -11.12
C GLY A 122 6.16 8.24 -10.84
N THR A 123 5.36 8.52 -11.86
CA THR A 123 3.92 8.67 -11.69
C THR A 123 3.15 7.72 -12.61
N TYR A 124 2.20 7.00 -12.03
CA TYR A 124 1.13 6.35 -12.77
C TYR A 124 -0.17 7.15 -12.59
N LYS A 125 -0.79 7.56 -13.69
CA LYS A 125 -1.99 8.38 -13.67
C LYS A 125 -3.13 7.75 -14.47
N GLY A 126 -4.29 7.57 -13.83
CA GLY A 126 -5.52 7.17 -14.50
C GLY A 126 -6.43 8.36 -14.75
N THR A 127 -6.78 8.64 -16.00
CA THR A 127 -7.68 9.72 -16.40
C THR A 127 -9.02 9.21 -16.95
N GLY A 128 -9.10 7.91 -17.26
CA GLY A 128 -10.32 7.23 -17.67
C GLY A 128 -11.08 6.63 -16.49
N THR A 129 -12.03 5.75 -16.79
CA THR A 129 -12.85 5.03 -15.80
C THR A 129 -12.27 3.70 -15.37
N ALA A 130 -11.16 3.25 -15.95
CA ALA A 130 -10.51 2.01 -15.57
C ALA A 130 -9.86 2.13 -14.17
N ARG A 131 -9.78 0.99 -13.48
CA ARG A 131 -9.01 0.85 -12.26
C ARG A 131 -7.52 0.95 -12.58
N GLY A 132 -6.70 1.30 -11.60
CA GLY A 132 -5.27 1.48 -11.75
C GLY A 132 -4.50 0.17 -11.98
N ILE A 133 -3.74 -0.25 -10.98
CA ILE A 133 -2.78 -1.36 -11.06
C ILE A 133 -3.33 -2.60 -10.36
N ALA A 134 -3.31 -3.76 -11.03
CA ALA A 134 -3.55 -5.05 -10.43
C ALA A 134 -2.28 -5.89 -10.43
N ALA A 135 -1.81 -6.28 -9.25
CA ALA A 135 -0.66 -7.16 -9.09
C ALA A 135 -1.13 -8.58 -8.72
N CYS A 136 -0.94 -9.52 -9.64
CA CYS A 136 -1.23 -10.94 -9.44
C CYS A 136 0.01 -11.75 -9.03
N GLY A 137 1.22 -11.21 -9.18
CA GLY A 137 2.46 -11.71 -8.59
C GLY A 137 2.83 -10.94 -7.31
N ASN A 138 4.03 -11.14 -6.79
CA ASN A 138 4.59 -10.27 -5.77
C ASN A 138 4.79 -8.86 -6.36
N LEU A 139 4.58 -7.83 -5.55
CA LEU A 139 4.81 -6.44 -5.98
C LEU A 139 5.79 -5.74 -5.05
N LYS A 140 6.77 -5.08 -5.64
CA LYS A 140 7.57 -4.05 -4.99
C LYS A 140 7.28 -2.71 -5.64
N MET A 141 6.89 -1.71 -4.86
CA MET A 141 6.65 -0.35 -5.35
C MET A 141 7.44 0.62 -4.49
N ARG A 142 8.27 1.46 -5.10
CA ARG A 142 9.08 2.43 -4.39
C ARG A 142 9.20 3.76 -5.14
N ASN A 143 9.00 4.85 -4.42
CA ASN A 143 9.07 6.21 -4.98
C ASN A 143 8.12 6.40 -6.17
N VAL A 144 6.86 5.94 -6.00
CA VAL A 144 5.83 5.99 -7.05
C VAL A 144 4.62 6.78 -6.56
N THR A 145 4.11 7.65 -7.41
CA THR A 145 2.78 8.23 -7.24
C THR A 145 1.80 7.50 -8.15
N VAL A 146 0.76 6.89 -7.55
CA VAL A 146 -0.40 6.38 -8.28
C VAL A 146 -1.56 7.33 -8.04
N ASP A 147 -2.15 7.89 -9.10
CA ASP A 147 -3.29 8.81 -9.02
C ASP A 147 -4.40 8.34 -9.98
N VAL A 148 -5.44 7.72 -9.43
CA VAL A 148 -6.55 7.14 -10.19
C VAL A 148 -7.86 7.65 -9.63
N ALA A 149 -8.42 8.65 -10.27
CA ALA A 149 -9.62 9.36 -9.79
C ALA A 149 -10.81 8.41 -9.61
N GLY A 150 -11.28 8.25 -8.37
CA GLY A 150 -12.54 7.57 -8.04
C GLY A 150 -12.54 6.04 -8.19
N GLN A 151 -11.46 5.43 -8.64
CA GLN A 151 -11.33 3.99 -8.87
C GLN A 151 -10.33 3.35 -7.90
N VAL A 152 -10.10 2.06 -8.01
CA VAL A 152 -9.04 1.37 -7.24
C VAL A 152 -7.67 1.84 -7.72
N GLY A 153 -6.84 2.33 -6.81
CA GLY A 153 -5.45 2.72 -7.11
C GLY A 153 -4.58 1.51 -7.39
N VAL A 154 -4.33 0.70 -6.36
CA VAL A 154 -3.56 -0.54 -6.44
C VAL A 154 -4.33 -1.69 -5.82
N ALA A 155 -4.39 -2.82 -6.52
CA ALA A 155 -5.00 -4.06 -6.05
C ALA A 155 -3.96 -5.18 -5.90
N CYS A 156 -3.92 -5.77 -4.70
CA CYS A 156 -3.28 -7.04 -4.42
C CYS A 156 -4.23 -8.15 -4.91
N SER A 157 -3.93 -8.76 -6.08
CA SER A 157 -4.91 -9.52 -6.86
C SER A 157 -4.67 -11.02 -6.90
N ALA A 158 -3.75 -11.55 -6.09
CA ALA A 158 -3.53 -13.00 -5.97
C ALA A 158 -3.26 -13.43 -4.53
N ALA A 159 -3.63 -14.67 -4.22
CA ALA A 159 -3.36 -15.30 -2.92
C ALA A 159 -1.88 -15.68 -2.76
N ASP A 160 -1.44 -15.82 -1.50
CA ASP A 160 -0.10 -16.28 -1.14
C ASP A 160 1.02 -15.40 -1.73
N ARG A 161 0.80 -14.08 -1.80
CA ARG A 161 1.73 -13.11 -2.37
C ARG A 161 2.21 -12.08 -1.35
N GLN A 162 3.34 -11.48 -1.68
CA GLN A 162 3.95 -10.39 -0.91
C GLN A 162 3.86 -9.08 -1.68
N TYR A 163 3.42 -8.04 -0.99
CA TYR A 163 3.28 -6.70 -1.53
C TYR A 163 4.04 -5.73 -0.65
N THR A 164 5.02 -5.04 -1.21
CA THR A 164 5.85 -4.06 -0.51
C THR A 164 5.70 -2.70 -1.18
N ILE A 165 5.30 -1.70 -0.40
CA ILE A 165 5.07 -0.33 -0.88
C ILE A 165 5.85 0.62 0.02
N GLU A 166 6.81 1.33 -0.55
CA GLU A 166 7.73 2.19 0.17
C GLU A 166 7.80 3.58 -0.48
N ASP A 167 7.91 4.61 0.34
CA ASP A 167 8.13 6.00 -0.09
C ASP A 167 7.17 6.43 -1.23
N SER A 168 5.92 5.95 -1.19
CA SER A 168 4.99 6.06 -2.32
C SER A 168 3.68 6.74 -1.92
N THR A 169 3.00 7.31 -2.91
CA THR A 169 1.66 7.89 -2.73
C THR A 169 0.67 7.16 -3.61
N ILE A 170 -0.40 6.61 -3.03
CA ILE A 170 -1.46 5.95 -3.78
C ILE A 170 -2.78 6.67 -3.54
N LYS A 171 -3.40 7.14 -4.61
CA LYS A 171 -4.71 7.82 -4.60
C LYS A 171 -5.72 7.06 -5.44
N GLY A 172 -6.97 7.01 -4.93
CA GLY A 172 -8.06 6.34 -5.62
C GLY A 172 -9.38 6.49 -4.91
N GLY A 173 -10.43 5.83 -5.38
CA GLY A 173 -11.63 5.58 -4.60
C GLY A 173 -11.27 4.69 -3.40
N TYR A 174 -10.68 3.57 -3.70
CA TYR A 174 -9.94 2.72 -2.76
C TYR A 174 -8.45 2.85 -3.12
N ALA A 175 -7.64 3.39 -2.22
CA ALA A 175 -6.23 3.60 -2.57
C ALA A 175 -5.50 2.26 -2.72
N LEU A 176 -5.46 1.43 -1.68
CA LEU A 176 -4.86 0.10 -1.70
C LEU A 176 -5.88 -0.95 -1.29
N CYS A 177 -6.07 -1.97 -2.14
CA CYS A 177 -7.01 -3.05 -1.89
C CYS A 177 -6.32 -4.41 -1.83
N ASN A 178 -6.80 -5.29 -0.94
CA ASN A 178 -6.52 -6.72 -1.00
C ASN A 178 -7.82 -7.51 -1.19
N PHE A 179 -7.86 -8.36 -2.20
CA PHE A 179 -9.01 -9.20 -2.53
C PHE A 179 -8.72 -10.69 -2.38
N ASN A 180 -7.63 -11.08 -1.69
CA ASN A 180 -7.17 -12.46 -1.69
C ASN A 180 -6.73 -12.95 -0.30
N ASN A 181 -6.64 -14.28 -0.17
CA ASN A 181 -6.16 -14.94 1.03
C ASN A 181 -4.64 -14.88 1.16
N ASN A 182 -4.16 -15.01 2.39
CA ASN A 182 -2.74 -15.20 2.76
C ASN A 182 -1.81 -14.12 2.17
N ALA A 183 -2.30 -12.89 2.03
CA ALA A 183 -1.48 -11.79 1.56
C ALA A 183 -0.59 -11.26 2.69
N THR A 184 0.69 -11.07 2.41
CA THR A 184 1.61 -10.31 3.26
C THR A 184 1.82 -8.94 2.63
N ILE A 185 1.42 -7.88 3.33
CA ILE A 185 1.46 -6.51 2.82
C ILE A 185 2.28 -5.65 3.77
N ASN A 186 3.34 -5.04 3.25
CA ASN A 186 4.18 -4.12 3.97
C ASN A 186 4.10 -2.74 3.32
N VAL A 187 3.74 -1.72 4.11
CA VAL A 187 3.67 -0.33 3.65
C VAL A 187 4.52 0.53 4.56
N SER A 188 5.47 1.27 4.02
CA SER A 188 6.31 2.16 4.81
C SER A 188 6.47 3.54 4.18
N ASN A 189 6.56 4.57 5.04
CA ASN A 189 6.84 5.96 4.66
C ASN A 189 5.96 6.47 3.51
N SER A 190 4.72 6.00 3.43
CA SER A 190 3.86 6.18 2.27
C SER A 190 2.60 6.98 2.61
N THR A 191 1.85 7.35 1.57
CA THR A 191 0.55 7.99 1.72
C THR A 191 -0.51 7.20 0.94
N LEU A 192 -1.59 6.78 1.62
CA LEU A 192 -2.76 6.16 1.02
C LEU A 192 -3.95 7.11 1.14
N GLU A 193 -4.44 7.62 0.02
CA GLU A 193 -5.56 8.58 -0.05
C GLU A 193 -6.74 7.96 -0.82
N GLY A 194 -7.72 7.45 -0.08
CA GLY A 194 -8.96 6.95 -0.66
C GLY A 194 -10.08 7.99 -0.62
N THR A 195 -10.88 8.14 -1.66
CA THR A 195 -12.13 8.90 -1.52
C THR A 195 -13.19 8.11 -0.75
N THR A 196 -13.12 6.78 -0.80
CA THR A 196 -13.95 5.85 -0.04
C THR A 196 -13.15 5.17 1.08
N THR A 197 -12.00 4.58 0.76
CA THR A 197 -11.18 3.84 1.74
C THR A 197 -9.69 3.96 1.42
N GLY A 198 -8.88 4.24 2.43
CA GLY A 198 -7.42 4.28 2.28
C GLY A 198 -6.85 2.87 2.08
N PHE A 199 -7.10 1.96 3.02
CA PHE A 199 -6.77 0.54 2.88
C PHE A 199 -8.02 -0.33 3.04
N TYR A 200 -8.25 -1.20 2.08
CA TYR A 200 -9.42 -2.09 2.04
C TYR A 200 -9.00 -3.56 1.91
N HIS A 201 -9.47 -4.41 2.84
CA HIS A 201 -9.35 -5.87 2.74
C HIS A 201 -10.74 -6.51 2.63
N ASN A 202 -10.94 -7.31 1.59
CA ASN A 202 -12.25 -7.87 1.26
C ASN A 202 -12.70 -9.03 2.17
N GLY A 203 -13.96 -9.07 2.37
CA GLY A 203 -14.76 -9.73 3.38
C GLY A 203 -14.56 -11.20 3.70
N SER A 204 -14.41 -12.07 2.74
CA SER A 204 -14.36 -13.52 3.00
C SER A 204 -12.95 -14.11 2.99
N ASN A 205 -11.95 -13.28 2.82
CA ASN A 205 -10.56 -13.72 2.73
C ASN A 205 -9.92 -13.86 4.11
N SER A 206 -8.98 -14.77 4.24
CA SER A 206 -8.27 -15.10 5.48
C SER A 206 -6.77 -14.93 5.33
N GLY A 207 -6.05 -14.90 6.46
CA GLY A 207 -4.59 -14.95 6.48
C GLY A 207 -3.90 -13.67 6.05
N LEU A 208 -4.58 -12.51 6.10
CA LEU A 208 -3.90 -11.22 5.91
C LEU A 208 -2.84 -11.01 6.99
N ASN A 209 -1.64 -10.63 6.57
CA ASN A 209 -0.59 -10.13 7.43
C ASN A 209 -0.18 -8.74 6.93
N LEU A 210 -0.67 -7.69 7.61
CA LEU A 210 -0.47 -6.28 7.25
C LEU A 210 0.48 -5.60 8.23
N THR A 211 1.55 -5.04 7.73
CA THR A 211 2.48 -4.20 8.51
C THR A 211 2.57 -2.81 7.86
N VAL A 212 2.29 -1.78 8.64
CA VAL A 212 2.32 -0.39 8.18
C VAL A 212 3.18 0.44 9.11
N THR A 213 4.14 1.18 8.58
CA THR A 213 5.06 2.01 9.37
C THR A 213 5.19 3.40 8.77
N GLY A 214 5.18 4.44 9.61
CA GLY A 214 5.45 5.83 9.20
C GLY A 214 4.52 6.35 8.10
N THR A 215 3.34 5.78 7.96
CA THR A 215 2.46 5.98 6.79
C THR A 215 1.23 6.81 7.15
N LYS A 216 0.82 7.66 6.21
CA LYS A 216 -0.41 8.44 6.31
C LYS A 216 -1.52 7.76 5.51
N ILE A 217 -2.63 7.46 6.17
CA ILE A 217 -3.80 6.84 5.56
C ILE A 217 -5.01 7.74 5.76
N ASN A 218 -5.60 8.20 4.68
CA ASN A 218 -6.77 9.06 4.72
C ASN A 218 -7.90 8.46 3.89
N ALA A 219 -9.12 8.56 4.42
CA ALA A 219 -10.32 8.46 3.60
C ALA A 219 -10.95 9.85 3.45
N GLY A 220 -11.42 10.16 2.25
CA GLY A 220 -12.10 11.42 1.96
C GLY A 220 -13.49 11.47 2.59
N ASN A 221 -14.05 12.67 2.66
CA ASN A 221 -15.39 12.93 3.23
C ASN A 221 -16.52 12.61 2.23
N ASN A 222 -16.43 11.56 1.47
CA ASN A 222 -17.40 11.25 0.41
C ASN A 222 -18.57 10.39 0.89
N GLY A 223 -19.10 10.66 2.06
CA GLY A 223 -20.31 9.99 2.54
C GLY A 223 -20.07 9.06 3.72
N THR A 224 -21.01 8.14 3.93
CA THR A 224 -21.05 7.26 5.10
C THR A 224 -20.01 6.14 5.08
N ASP A 225 -19.30 5.93 3.97
CA ASP A 225 -18.41 4.77 3.78
C ASP A 225 -16.91 5.16 3.76
N ALA A 226 -16.56 6.39 4.09
CA ALA A 226 -15.18 6.86 4.08
C ALA A 226 -14.40 6.35 5.30
N THR A 227 -13.79 5.18 5.18
CA THR A 227 -13.02 4.53 6.26
C THR A 227 -11.54 4.56 5.95
N GLY A 228 -10.73 5.04 6.89
CA GLY A 228 -9.27 5.08 6.72
C GLY A 228 -8.72 3.70 6.43
N VAL A 229 -8.95 2.75 7.35
CA VAL A 229 -8.57 1.34 7.22
C VAL A 229 -9.78 0.46 7.47
N TYR A 230 -10.11 -0.37 6.52
CA TYR A 230 -11.14 -1.40 6.65
C TYR A 230 -10.54 -2.79 6.43
N ILE A 231 -10.59 -3.63 7.45
CA ILE A 231 -10.15 -5.03 7.38
C ILE A 231 -11.33 -5.92 7.65
N SER A 232 -11.81 -6.60 6.61
CA SER A 232 -12.94 -7.50 6.71
C SER A 232 -12.52 -8.89 7.21
N GLY A 233 -13.49 -9.62 7.73
CA GLY A 233 -13.36 -11.00 8.19
C GLY A 233 -14.72 -11.57 8.49
N SER A 234 -14.79 -12.88 8.72
CA SER A 234 -16.00 -13.62 9.08
C SER A 234 -15.66 -14.82 9.95
N THR A 235 -16.68 -15.48 10.52
CA THR A 235 -16.47 -16.75 11.22
C THR A 235 -15.83 -17.79 10.31
N ALA A 236 -16.24 -17.86 9.05
CA ALA A 236 -15.63 -18.74 8.06
C ALA A 236 -14.14 -18.40 7.83
N THR A 237 -13.78 -17.13 7.83
CA THR A 237 -12.38 -16.67 7.78
C THR A 237 -11.57 -17.20 8.96
N ARG A 238 -12.09 -17.02 10.17
CA ARG A 238 -11.47 -17.54 11.38
C ARG A 238 -11.27 -19.07 11.33
N ASP A 239 -12.32 -19.78 10.94
CA ASP A 239 -12.33 -21.24 10.92
C ASP A 239 -11.40 -21.82 9.82
N ALA A 240 -11.17 -21.05 8.74
CA ALA A 240 -10.33 -21.46 7.63
C ALA A 240 -8.82 -21.22 7.86
N GLY A 241 -8.42 -20.23 8.64
CA GLY A 241 -7.01 -19.90 8.75
C GLY A 241 -6.62 -19.01 9.92
N GLY A 242 -7.56 -18.72 10.80
CA GLY A 242 -7.32 -17.83 11.92
C GLY A 242 -7.59 -16.36 11.60
N TYR A 243 -7.25 -15.51 12.57
CA TYR A 243 -7.50 -14.08 12.45
C TYR A 243 -6.59 -13.41 11.42
N GLN A 244 -7.10 -12.31 10.87
CA GLN A 244 -6.25 -11.34 10.19
C GLN A 244 -5.26 -10.75 11.21
N LYS A 245 -4.10 -10.36 10.75
CA LYS A 245 -3.08 -9.67 11.56
C LYS A 245 -2.75 -8.33 10.94
N ALA A 246 -2.85 -7.28 11.76
CA ALA A 246 -2.52 -5.94 11.31
C ALA A 246 -1.72 -5.19 12.37
N SER A 247 -0.62 -4.59 11.98
CA SER A 247 0.24 -3.78 12.84
C SER A 247 0.54 -2.44 12.19
N PHE A 248 0.31 -1.36 12.94
CA PHE A 248 0.60 0.01 12.54
C PHE A 248 1.57 0.63 13.53
N THR A 249 2.64 1.24 13.05
CA THR A 249 3.64 1.92 13.88
C THR A 249 3.91 3.32 13.33
N ASP A 250 3.82 4.33 14.18
CA ASP A 250 4.06 5.74 13.84
C ASP A 250 3.19 6.22 12.66
N CYS A 251 1.96 5.75 12.58
CA CYS A 251 1.04 6.04 11.49
C CYS A 251 0.04 7.15 11.83
N THR A 252 -0.42 7.86 10.82
CA THR A 252 -1.59 8.75 10.91
C THR A 252 -2.73 8.17 10.10
N VAL A 253 -3.90 7.93 10.74
CA VAL A 253 -5.07 7.36 10.07
C VAL A 253 -6.29 8.25 10.29
N LYS A 254 -7.00 8.59 9.20
CA LYS A 254 -8.23 9.39 9.22
C LYS A 254 -9.32 8.78 8.34
N GLY A 255 -10.57 8.88 8.81
CA GLY A 255 -11.77 8.48 8.09
C GLY A 255 -13.04 8.77 8.91
N ASN A 256 -14.22 8.56 8.37
CA ASN A 256 -15.47 8.66 9.11
C ASN A 256 -15.46 7.69 10.30
N ALA A 257 -15.10 6.43 10.08
CA ALA A 257 -14.39 5.57 11.03
C ALA A 257 -12.93 5.51 10.58
N ALA A 258 -11.99 5.73 11.49
CA ALA A 258 -10.59 5.73 11.07
C ALA A 258 -10.08 4.31 10.85
N ILE A 259 -10.31 3.39 11.78
CA ILE A 259 -9.95 1.97 11.66
C ILE A 259 -11.14 1.11 12.07
N GLU A 260 -11.67 0.34 11.14
CA GLU A 260 -12.68 -0.69 11.38
C GLU A 260 -12.14 -2.06 10.98
N VAL A 261 -12.16 -2.99 11.91
CA VAL A 261 -11.66 -4.36 11.69
C VAL A 261 -12.70 -5.40 12.10
N LYS A 262 -12.64 -6.58 11.45
CA LYS A 262 -13.47 -7.74 11.75
C LYS A 262 -12.58 -8.98 11.80
N TYR A 263 -12.68 -9.77 12.89
CA TYR A 263 -11.88 -10.97 13.09
C TYR A 263 -10.36 -10.72 12.88
N THR A 264 -9.84 -9.67 13.49
CA THR A 264 -8.48 -9.20 13.30
C THR A 264 -7.78 -9.00 14.64
N ASP A 265 -6.54 -9.49 14.75
CA ASP A 265 -5.62 -9.06 15.77
C ASP A 265 -4.91 -7.79 15.29
N LEU A 266 -5.28 -6.67 15.89
CA LEU A 266 -4.80 -5.34 15.54
C LEU A 266 -3.84 -4.81 16.62
N THR A 267 -2.67 -4.35 16.19
CA THR A 267 -1.71 -3.66 17.06
C THR A 267 -1.43 -2.25 16.55
N LEU A 268 -1.54 -1.26 17.42
CA LEU A 268 -1.27 0.15 17.13
C LEU A 268 -0.16 0.65 18.05
N ASN A 269 0.96 1.06 17.48
CA ASN A 269 2.12 1.59 18.20
C ASN A 269 2.31 3.06 17.85
N ASN A 270 2.15 3.95 18.83
CA ASN A 270 2.39 5.39 18.68
C ASN A 270 1.67 6.03 17.48
N CYS A 271 0.43 5.65 17.21
CA CYS A 271 -0.35 6.15 16.06
C CYS A 271 -1.18 7.38 16.41
N THR A 272 -1.43 8.23 15.42
CA THR A 272 -2.45 9.29 15.48
C THR A 272 -3.66 8.84 14.67
N VAL A 273 -4.79 8.57 15.34
CA VAL A 273 -5.97 7.97 14.74
C VAL A 273 -7.19 8.87 14.97
N THR A 274 -7.80 9.35 13.90
CA THR A 274 -8.86 10.37 13.97
C THR A 274 -10.10 9.94 13.20
N ALA A 275 -11.22 9.75 13.90
CA ALA A 275 -12.53 9.74 13.29
C ALA A 275 -12.91 11.17 12.88
N THR A 276 -13.32 11.37 11.63
CA THR A 276 -13.76 12.69 11.14
C THR A 276 -15.21 12.98 11.51
N VAL A 277 -16.00 11.95 11.80
CA VAL A 277 -17.33 12.08 12.42
C VAL A 277 -17.14 12.17 13.92
N PRO A 278 -17.70 13.19 14.60
CA PRO A 278 -17.62 13.32 16.06
C PRO A 278 -18.22 12.10 16.77
N ALA A 279 -17.64 11.74 17.91
CA ALA A 279 -18.13 10.63 18.75
C ALA A 279 -19.61 10.74 19.14
N ALA A 280 -20.10 11.97 19.34
CA ALA A 280 -21.51 12.23 19.63
C ALA A 280 -22.47 11.86 18.48
N ASN A 281 -21.95 11.78 17.25
CA ASN A 281 -22.67 11.40 16.04
C ASN A 281 -22.28 9.99 15.57
N ALA A 282 -21.66 9.20 16.42
CA ALA A 282 -21.28 7.85 16.10
C ALA A 282 -22.50 7.02 15.70
N SER A 283 -22.30 6.18 14.71
CA SER A 283 -23.39 5.35 14.17
C SER A 283 -22.83 3.99 13.73
N TYR A 284 -23.75 3.06 13.61
CA TYR A 284 -23.52 1.75 13.03
C TYR A 284 -24.63 1.44 12.03
N THR A 285 -24.24 0.91 10.88
CA THR A 285 -25.20 0.37 9.91
C THR A 285 -24.72 -1.03 9.54
N GLN A 286 -25.57 -2.02 9.77
CA GLN A 286 -25.21 -3.40 9.43
C GLN A 286 -24.93 -3.55 7.95
N SER A 287 -23.79 -4.16 7.64
CA SER A 287 -23.42 -4.54 6.28
C SER A 287 -22.61 -5.85 6.32
N ASN A 288 -22.84 -6.71 5.36
CA ASN A 288 -22.07 -7.95 5.20
C ASN A 288 -20.67 -7.70 4.66
N ASN A 289 -20.47 -6.57 4.01
CA ASN A 289 -19.21 -6.16 3.40
C ASN A 289 -19.14 -4.63 3.38
N GLY A 290 -17.97 -4.08 3.59
CA GLY A 290 -17.76 -2.65 3.68
C GLY A 290 -17.82 -2.13 5.12
N SER A 291 -17.53 -0.86 5.29
CA SER A 291 -17.56 -0.19 6.59
C SER A 291 -18.97 -0.11 7.14
N THR A 292 -19.08 -0.33 8.45
CA THR A 292 -20.36 -0.38 9.16
C THR A 292 -20.48 0.69 10.23
N THR A 293 -19.42 1.43 10.52
CA THR A 293 -19.35 2.38 11.63
C THR A 293 -18.93 3.77 11.19
N ASN A 294 -19.35 4.75 11.97
CA ASN A 294 -18.87 6.14 11.91
C ASN A 294 -18.59 6.64 13.33
N GLY A 295 -17.66 7.59 13.47
CA GLY A 295 -17.34 8.20 14.76
C GLY A 295 -16.39 7.38 15.63
N PHE A 296 -15.85 6.28 15.12
CA PHE A 296 -14.86 5.47 15.82
C PHE A 296 -13.44 5.78 15.32
N ALA A 297 -12.56 6.04 16.27
CA ALA A 297 -11.14 6.03 16.00
C ALA A 297 -10.67 4.60 15.69
N VAL A 298 -11.06 3.65 16.55
CA VAL A 298 -10.75 2.23 16.37
C VAL A 298 -11.94 1.39 16.81
N VAL A 299 -12.37 0.48 15.96
CA VAL A 299 -13.46 -0.43 16.31
C VAL A 299 -13.25 -1.81 15.72
N SER A 300 -13.55 -2.85 16.52
CA SER A 300 -13.76 -4.22 16.05
C SER A 300 -15.26 -4.49 15.98
N THR A 301 -15.71 -4.90 14.80
CA THR A 301 -17.11 -5.29 14.57
C THR A 301 -17.20 -6.75 14.15
N ASP A 302 -18.39 -7.29 14.11
CA ASP A 302 -18.65 -8.58 13.50
C ASP A 302 -19.33 -8.42 12.12
N ASN A 303 -19.34 -9.49 11.36
CA ASN A 303 -20.01 -9.57 10.06
C ASN A 303 -21.41 -10.20 10.16
N ALA A 304 -22.01 -10.13 11.34
CA ALA A 304 -23.27 -10.78 11.60
C ALA A 304 -24.39 -10.19 10.74
N THR A 305 -25.07 -11.05 10.05
CA THR A 305 -26.31 -10.72 9.33
C THR A 305 -27.55 -10.94 10.19
N ASN A 306 -27.39 -11.50 11.37
CA ASN A 306 -28.46 -11.80 12.30
C ASN A 306 -27.98 -11.62 13.76
N ASN A 307 -28.94 -11.52 14.66
CA ASN A 307 -28.71 -11.30 16.10
C ASN A 307 -28.11 -12.52 16.83
N THR A 308 -27.69 -13.56 16.13
CA THR A 308 -27.23 -14.81 16.74
C THR A 308 -25.72 -14.93 16.78
N MET A 309 -24.99 -13.99 16.19
CA MET A 309 -23.54 -14.03 16.20
C MET A 309 -22.98 -13.66 17.58
N PRO A 310 -21.96 -14.35 17.99
CA PRO A 310 -21.25 -14.01 19.22
C PRO A 310 -20.48 -12.69 19.04
N LYS A 311 -19.76 -12.32 20.03
CA LYS A 311 -18.88 -11.14 20.08
C LYS A 311 -17.97 -11.02 18.85
N PRO A 312 -17.56 -9.80 18.50
CA PRO A 312 -16.40 -9.59 17.63
C PRO A 312 -15.21 -10.37 18.19
N GLU A 313 -14.47 -10.99 17.33
CA GLU A 313 -13.31 -11.78 17.72
C GLU A 313 -12.03 -11.16 17.14
N GLY A 314 -10.93 -11.36 17.83
CA GLY A 314 -9.65 -10.69 17.59
C GLY A 314 -9.38 -9.70 18.72
N THR A 315 -8.14 -9.25 18.80
CA THR A 315 -7.65 -8.39 19.87
C THR A 315 -7.25 -7.03 19.30
N ILE A 316 -7.62 -5.95 20.00
CA ILE A 316 -7.07 -4.62 19.73
C ILE A 316 -6.05 -4.31 20.81
N THR A 317 -4.80 -4.10 20.43
CA THR A 317 -3.71 -3.69 21.30
C THR A 317 -3.26 -2.27 20.93
N ILE A 318 -3.31 -1.36 21.88
CA ILE A 318 -2.91 0.05 21.69
C ILE A 318 -1.73 0.34 22.59
N ASN A 319 -0.59 0.69 21.98
CA ASN A 319 0.65 1.04 22.66
C ASN A 319 0.97 2.51 22.40
N GLY A 320 0.38 3.40 23.19
CA GLY A 320 0.56 4.85 23.04
C GLY A 320 -0.14 5.48 21.82
N GLY A 321 0.13 6.74 21.58
CA GLY A 321 -0.43 7.51 20.46
C GLY A 321 -1.58 8.45 20.87
N SER A 322 -2.29 8.97 19.88
CA SER A 322 -3.41 9.93 20.06
C SER A 322 -4.63 9.47 19.27
N TYR A 323 -5.78 9.44 19.93
CA TYR A 323 -7.02 8.91 19.37
C TYR A 323 -8.16 9.91 19.53
N THR A 324 -8.83 10.24 18.43
CA THR A 324 -10.00 11.11 18.40
C THR A 324 -11.18 10.33 17.84
N GLY A 325 -12.22 10.12 18.64
CA GLY A 325 -13.37 9.28 18.35
C GLY A 325 -13.55 8.19 19.38
N LEU A 326 -14.55 7.33 19.20
CA LEU A 326 -14.79 6.19 20.06
C LEU A 326 -13.77 5.08 19.79
N ILE A 327 -13.47 4.31 20.84
CA ILE A 327 -12.69 3.08 20.73
C ILE A 327 -13.55 1.96 21.33
N GLY A 328 -13.69 0.85 20.61
CA GLY A 328 -14.47 -0.23 21.18
C GLY A 328 -14.59 -1.48 20.34
N LEU A 329 -15.31 -2.42 20.93
CA LEU A 329 -15.81 -3.62 20.29
C LEU A 329 -17.30 -3.47 20.09
N HIS A 330 -17.78 -3.87 18.93
CA HIS A 330 -19.19 -3.75 18.61
C HIS A 330 -19.69 -5.01 17.92
N SER A 331 -20.66 -5.69 18.54
CA SER A 331 -21.37 -6.81 17.93
C SER A 331 -22.78 -6.40 17.55
N PHE A 332 -23.29 -7.01 16.50
CA PHE A 332 -24.66 -6.75 16.04
C PHE A 332 -25.70 -6.99 17.14
N ALA A 333 -25.50 -8.00 17.95
CA ALA A 333 -26.42 -8.33 19.04
C ALA A 333 -26.53 -7.23 20.12
N LYS A 334 -25.57 -6.33 20.20
CA LYS A 334 -25.51 -5.26 21.21
C LYS A 334 -25.88 -3.87 20.70
N ILE A 335 -26.12 -3.71 19.42
CA ILE A 335 -26.40 -2.40 18.81
C ILE A 335 -27.54 -1.65 19.48
N ALA A 336 -28.60 -2.32 19.82
CA ALA A 336 -29.80 -1.68 20.33
C ALA A 336 -29.67 -1.23 21.80
N THR A 337 -28.79 -1.82 22.59
CA THR A 337 -28.69 -1.59 24.03
C THR A 337 -27.43 -0.89 24.48
N ASP A 338 -26.33 -1.05 23.79
CA ASP A 338 -25.01 -0.65 24.25
C ASP A 338 -24.31 0.39 23.40
N PHE A 339 -24.97 0.90 22.38
CA PHE A 339 -24.40 1.94 21.53
C PHE A 339 -24.78 3.35 21.99
N PRO A 340 -23.89 4.34 21.99
CA PRO A 340 -22.44 4.28 21.87
C PRO A 340 -21.78 4.02 23.23
N GLY A 341 -20.65 3.40 23.25
CA GLY A 341 -19.84 3.27 24.47
C GLY A 341 -19.62 1.85 24.95
N PHE A 342 -19.86 0.89 24.09
CA PHE A 342 -19.51 -0.47 24.38
C PHE A 342 -17.99 -0.64 24.43
N VAL A 343 -17.46 -0.99 25.60
CA VAL A 343 -16.07 -1.34 25.83
C VAL A 343 -16.06 -2.74 26.42
N ASP A 344 -15.36 -3.68 25.80
CA ASP A 344 -15.16 -5.03 26.30
C ASP A 344 -13.71 -5.20 26.77
N ALA A 345 -13.50 -6.18 27.65
CA ALA A 345 -12.19 -6.56 28.16
C ALA A 345 -11.23 -7.15 27.12
N SER A 346 -11.66 -7.27 25.85
CA SER A 346 -10.82 -7.82 24.76
C SER A 346 -9.91 -6.80 24.10
N TYR A 347 -9.88 -5.56 24.54
CA TYR A 347 -8.88 -4.64 24.06
C TYR A 347 -7.98 -4.13 25.18
N VAL A 348 -6.73 -3.89 24.85
CA VAL A 348 -5.69 -3.46 25.78
C VAL A 348 -5.18 -2.10 25.35
N ILE A 349 -5.24 -1.12 26.26
CA ILE A 349 -4.57 0.18 26.08
C ILE A 349 -3.36 0.18 26.98
N ASN A 350 -2.19 0.34 26.38
CA ASN A 350 -0.95 0.61 27.09
C ASN A 350 -0.62 2.10 26.94
N PRO A 351 -0.55 2.88 28.02
CA PRO A 351 -0.29 4.32 27.97
C PRO A 351 1.08 4.68 27.41
#